data_f92753fc22a5fdc9ee6b50022bf1d174
#
_entry.id   f92753fc22a5fdc9ee6b50022bf1d174
#
_cell.length_a   1.000
_cell.length_b   1.000
_cell.length_c   1.000
_cell.angle_alpha   90.00
_cell.angle_beta   90.00
_cell.angle_gamma   90.00
#
_symmetry.space_group_name_H-M   'P 1'
#
loop_
_entity.id
_entity.type
_entity.pdbx_description
1 polymer ?
#
loop_
_entity_poly.entity_id
_entity_poly.type
_entity_poly.pdbx_seq_one_letter_code
_entity_poly.pdbx_strand_id
1 'polypeptide(L)'
;MTGMARLRRRLVERLLAEGVLHDPRWIAAFRSVPRHAFLPRFFLPVDGGWRAVERGDPGWRERVYSTDVLVTQLDDDPNLWELARGSGPVAGTPTSSSSMPSIMAIMLEELLLGDGQRVLEIGTGTGYNTALLCHRAGSGQVSTVDIDGALVAAAKARLAECGYAPSCAAADGAQGFPAGVLYDRILCTCAVSVIPPAWLAQTVPGGMIVTTLNRPIGAGLVRIVVGEGGTGRGQVLARDGRFMPLRAHRRDLPMPPSPCAKDWRRAHLPLAMVLQPQNRFEFFAGLALEGVGTIREDTTEFDPQPGVDGTTSGLVLVHPDGSWARCREAGDVREVAQGGPRALWDIAERAYGEWCELGKPERDRFGLTLDGERQEFWLDSPDGRRWPLRVS
;
A
#
# COMPACT_ATOMS: atom_id res chain seq x y z
N MET A 1 18.41 4.95 30.58
CA MET A 1 17.71 4.49 29.37
C MET A 1 18.62 4.72 28.18
N THR A 2 18.86 3.70 27.37
CA THR A 2 19.65 3.82 26.13
C THR A 2 18.98 4.81 25.16
N GLY A 3 19.77 5.48 24.31
CA GLY A 3 19.23 6.43 23.32
C GLY A 3 18.11 5.82 22.45
N MET A 4 18.22 4.52 22.09
CA MET A 4 17.21 3.77 21.32
C MET A 4 15.88 3.61 22.05
N ALA A 5 15.90 3.32 23.35
CA ALA A 5 14.67 3.18 24.14
C ALA A 5 13.90 4.51 24.23
N ARG A 6 14.62 5.65 24.27
CA ARG A 6 14.01 6.99 24.24
C ARG A 6 13.36 7.28 22.88
N LEU A 7 14.04 6.96 21.77
CA LEU A 7 13.50 7.17 20.43
C LEU A 7 12.26 6.30 20.20
N ARG A 8 12.29 5.02 20.61
CA ARG A 8 11.12 4.13 20.54
C ARG A 8 9.93 4.66 21.31
N ARG A 9 10.14 5.16 22.53
CA ARG A 9 9.08 5.78 23.32
C ARG A 9 8.48 7.00 22.60
N ARG A 10 9.32 7.88 22.03
CA ARG A 10 8.85 9.05 21.26
C ARG A 10 8.03 8.65 20.05
N LEU A 11 8.40 7.57 19.35
CA LEU A 11 7.58 7.05 18.24
C LEU A 11 6.19 6.66 18.75
N VAL A 12 6.10 5.90 19.86
CA VAL A 12 4.81 5.51 20.44
C VAL A 12 3.99 6.73 20.89
N GLU A 13 4.61 7.69 21.53
CA GLU A 13 3.96 8.95 21.95
C GLU A 13 3.38 9.70 20.73
N ARG A 14 4.07 9.68 19.59
CA ARG A 14 3.59 10.26 18.34
C ARG A 14 2.39 9.51 17.79
N LEU A 15 2.43 8.18 17.69
CA LEU A 15 1.32 7.36 17.21
C LEU A 15 0.05 7.53 18.07
N LEU A 16 0.22 7.70 19.40
CA LEU A 16 -0.88 8.02 20.31
C LEU A 16 -1.45 9.42 20.04
N ALA A 17 -0.58 10.41 19.82
CA ALA A 17 -1.00 11.79 19.54
C ALA A 17 -1.70 11.92 18.16
N GLU A 18 -1.29 11.13 17.18
CA GLU A 18 -1.93 11.04 15.86
C GLU A 18 -3.29 10.31 15.92
N GLY A 19 -3.63 9.70 17.07
CA GLY A 19 -4.86 8.94 17.25
C GLY A 19 -4.93 7.70 16.33
N VAL A 20 -3.81 7.04 16.10
CA VAL A 20 -3.72 5.83 15.24
C VAL A 20 -3.39 4.57 16.03
N LEU A 21 -3.09 4.70 17.32
CA LEU A 21 -2.74 3.60 18.22
C LEU A 21 -3.53 3.76 19.53
N HIS A 22 -4.32 2.77 19.89
CA HIS A 22 -5.28 2.83 21.03
C HIS A 22 -5.26 1.60 21.93
N ASP A 23 -5.22 0.36 21.34
CA ASP A 23 -5.24 -0.88 22.11
C ASP A 23 -3.97 -0.96 22.99
N PRO A 24 -4.11 -1.08 24.33
CA PRO A 24 -2.96 -1.22 25.24
C PRO A 24 -1.98 -2.32 24.86
N ARG A 25 -2.46 -3.38 24.22
CA ARG A 25 -1.64 -4.53 23.80
C ARG A 25 -0.78 -4.18 22.59
N TRP A 26 -1.31 -3.41 21.61
CA TRP A 26 -0.50 -2.88 20.52
C TRP A 26 0.48 -1.81 21.01
N ILE A 27 0.06 -0.95 21.94
CA ILE A 27 0.96 0.00 22.60
C ILE A 27 2.14 -0.72 23.26
N ALA A 28 1.87 -1.84 23.97
CA ALA A 28 2.91 -2.66 24.58
C ALA A 28 3.85 -3.28 23.51
N ALA A 29 3.31 -3.77 22.39
CA ALA A 29 4.10 -4.31 21.28
C ALA A 29 5.04 -3.26 20.70
N PHE A 30 4.54 -2.08 20.34
CA PHE A 30 5.37 -0.98 19.80
C PHE A 30 6.42 -0.47 20.82
N ARG A 31 6.12 -0.53 22.12
CA ARG A 31 7.08 -0.20 23.20
C ARG A 31 8.16 -1.25 23.40
N SER A 32 7.88 -2.51 23.12
CA SER A 32 8.78 -3.64 23.37
C SER A 32 9.62 -4.01 22.17
N VAL A 33 9.04 -4.09 20.97
CA VAL A 33 9.73 -4.53 19.76
C VAL A 33 10.75 -3.50 19.28
N PRO A 34 12.04 -3.85 19.14
CA PRO A 34 13.09 -2.90 18.76
C PRO A 34 13.15 -2.74 17.23
N ARG A 35 12.46 -1.74 16.66
CA ARG A 35 12.45 -1.50 15.21
C ARG A 35 13.85 -1.48 14.58
N HIS A 36 14.83 -0.97 15.28
CA HIS A 36 16.23 -0.89 14.83
C HIS A 36 16.90 -2.28 14.64
N ALA A 37 16.40 -3.34 15.23
CA ALA A 37 16.88 -4.69 14.98
C ALA A 37 16.50 -5.18 13.57
N PHE A 38 15.38 -4.69 13.05
CA PHE A 38 14.82 -5.06 11.74
C PHE A 38 15.25 -4.13 10.60
N LEU A 39 15.94 -3.03 10.91
CA LEU A 39 16.34 -2.00 9.96
C LEU A 39 17.84 -1.66 10.07
N PRO A 40 18.74 -2.64 9.88
CA PRO A 40 20.17 -2.38 9.91
C PRO A 40 20.62 -1.46 8.77
N ARG A 41 19.90 -1.45 7.66
CA ARG A 41 20.17 -0.65 6.46
C ARG A 41 18.90 -0.32 5.70
N PHE A 42 18.90 0.81 5.00
CA PHE A 42 17.79 1.29 4.16
C PHE A 42 18.27 2.35 3.18
N PHE A 43 17.46 2.65 2.19
CA PHE A 43 17.68 3.74 1.26
C PHE A 43 16.83 4.95 1.65
N LEU A 44 17.38 6.14 1.40
CA LEU A 44 16.65 7.42 1.50
C LEU A 44 16.61 8.07 0.12
N PRO A 45 15.47 8.65 -0.27
CA PRO A 45 15.39 9.45 -1.48
C PRO A 45 16.25 10.71 -1.34
N VAL A 46 16.97 11.03 -2.38
CA VAL A 46 17.78 12.25 -2.52
C VAL A 46 17.74 12.70 -3.98
N ASP A 47 18.19 13.93 -4.25
CA ASP A 47 18.35 14.39 -5.63
C ASP A 47 19.25 13.41 -6.40
N GLY A 48 18.74 12.93 -7.54
CA GLY A 48 19.46 11.95 -8.38
C GLY A 48 19.25 10.48 -7.98
N GLY A 49 18.36 10.14 -7.05
CA GLY A 49 17.99 8.75 -6.76
C GLY A 49 17.97 8.38 -5.27
N TRP A 50 18.56 7.22 -4.95
CA TRP A 50 18.50 6.61 -3.62
C TRP A 50 19.89 6.52 -2.99
N ARG A 51 20.03 7.09 -1.80
CA ARG A 51 21.24 7.01 -0.98
C ARG A 51 21.12 5.90 0.05
N ALA A 52 22.10 5.02 0.13
CA ALA A 52 22.19 3.96 1.12
C ALA A 52 22.62 4.52 2.50
N VAL A 53 21.91 4.09 3.54
CA VAL A 53 22.16 4.44 4.97
C VAL A 53 22.18 3.16 5.80
N GLU A 54 23.20 2.98 6.63
CA GLU A 54 23.31 1.81 7.50
C GLU A 54 23.56 2.14 8.96
N ARG A 55 23.51 1.11 9.79
CA ARG A 55 23.79 1.21 11.22
C ARG A 55 25.19 1.79 11.45
N GLY A 56 25.27 2.91 12.16
CA GLY A 56 26.49 3.64 12.41
C GLY A 56 26.58 4.98 11.68
N ASP A 57 25.86 5.13 10.57
CA ASP A 57 25.82 6.39 9.84
C ASP A 57 25.10 7.49 10.66
N PRO A 58 25.50 8.76 10.49
CA PRO A 58 24.81 9.90 11.10
C PRO A 58 23.32 9.92 10.77
N GLY A 59 22.47 10.09 11.79
CA GLY A 59 21.02 10.17 11.63
C GLY A 59 20.30 8.84 11.44
N TRP A 60 21.00 7.70 11.30
CA TRP A 60 20.37 6.39 11.13
C TRP A 60 19.35 6.10 12.25
N ARG A 61 19.70 6.35 13.52
CA ARG A 61 18.83 6.05 14.68
C ARG A 61 17.53 6.84 14.65
N GLU A 62 17.62 8.11 14.32
CA GLU A 62 16.50 9.04 14.21
C GLU A 62 15.56 8.62 13.09
N ARG A 63 16.10 8.24 11.94
CA ARG A 63 15.33 7.75 10.79
C ARG A 63 14.62 6.44 11.08
N VAL A 64 15.29 5.47 11.72
CA VAL A 64 14.65 4.21 12.12
C VAL A 64 13.42 4.44 13.00
N TYR A 65 13.41 5.46 13.82
CA TYR A 65 12.29 5.80 14.71
C TYR A 65 11.47 7.01 14.26
N SER A 66 11.61 7.42 12.98
CA SER A 66 10.70 8.37 12.36
C SER A 66 9.36 7.70 11.99
N THR A 67 8.42 8.48 11.51
CA THR A 67 7.16 8.01 10.93
C THR A 67 7.27 7.74 9.43
N ASP A 68 8.46 7.89 8.84
CA ASP A 68 8.68 7.71 7.40
C ASP A 68 8.67 6.23 7.00
N VAL A 69 8.35 5.98 5.72
CA VAL A 69 8.66 4.72 5.06
C VAL A 69 10.16 4.63 4.82
N LEU A 70 10.75 3.45 5.05
CA LEU A 70 12.17 3.23 4.81
C LEU A 70 12.33 2.11 3.77
N VAL A 71 12.79 2.47 2.57
CA VAL A 71 13.01 1.54 1.47
C VAL A 71 14.19 0.64 1.79
N THR A 72 14.03 -0.66 1.62
CA THR A 72 15.06 -1.66 2.00
C THR A 72 15.60 -2.46 0.82
N GLN A 73 14.95 -2.35 -0.35
CA GLN A 73 15.36 -3.02 -1.57
C GLN A 73 14.92 -2.19 -2.78
N LEU A 74 15.74 -2.16 -3.83
CA LEU A 74 15.47 -1.54 -5.12
C LEU A 74 15.59 -2.61 -6.21
N ASP A 75 14.68 -2.59 -7.20
CA ASP A 75 14.65 -3.45 -8.40
C ASP A 75 14.85 -4.95 -8.17
N ASP A 76 14.61 -5.43 -6.93
CA ASP A 76 14.95 -6.80 -6.49
C ASP A 76 16.46 -7.15 -6.67
N ASP A 77 17.33 -6.14 -6.86
CA ASP A 77 18.76 -6.29 -7.08
C ASP A 77 19.59 -5.95 -5.82
N PRO A 78 20.22 -6.94 -5.17
CA PRO A 78 21.06 -6.71 -4.01
C PRO A 78 22.34 -5.90 -4.31
N ASN A 79 22.80 -5.84 -5.57
CA ASN A 79 24.00 -5.11 -5.95
C ASN A 79 23.82 -3.60 -5.87
N LEU A 80 22.58 -3.09 -6.00
CA LEU A 80 22.28 -1.66 -5.86
C LEU A 80 22.66 -1.12 -4.48
N TRP A 81 22.66 -1.98 -3.46
CA TRP A 81 23.15 -1.57 -2.14
C TRP A 81 24.63 -1.21 -2.14
N GLU A 82 25.47 -2.11 -2.66
CA GLU A 82 26.93 -1.91 -2.71
C GLU A 82 27.28 -0.73 -3.64
N LEU A 83 26.57 -0.60 -4.74
CA LEU A 83 26.74 0.52 -5.67
C LEU A 83 26.42 1.86 -4.99
N ALA A 84 25.28 1.93 -4.27
CA ALA A 84 24.87 3.14 -3.56
C ALA A 84 25.83 3.51 -2.39
N ARG A 85 26.46 2.53 -1.78
CA ARG A 85 27.47 2.75 -0.73
C ARG A 85 28.82 3.21 -1.28
N GLY A 86 29.24 2.65 -2.42
CA GLY A 86 30.56 2.92 -3.01
C GLY A 86 30.62 4.11 -3.94
N SER A 87 29.55 4.36 -4.71
CA SER A 87 29.55 5.35 -5.80
C SER A 87 28.58 6.53 -5.59
N GLY A 88 27.75 6.50 -4.54
CA GLY A 88 26.75 7.54 -4.27
C GLY A 88 25.35 7.15 -4.73
N PRO A 89 24.40 8.10 -4.83
CA PRO A 89 23.01 7.80 -5.12
C PRO A 89 22.82 6.99 -6.41
N VAL A 90 21.88 6.03 -6.36
CA VAL A 90 21.53 5.15 -7.48
C VAL A 90 20.07 5.33 -7.88
N ALA A 91 19.79 5.19 -9.16
CA ALA A 91 18.41 5.03 -9.63
C ALA A 91 17.88 3.65 -9.24
N GLY A 92 16.57 3.49 -9.17
CA GLY A 92 15.91 2.20 -8.93
C GLY A 92 14.50 2.37 -8.41
N THR A 93 13.69 1.34 -8.60
CA THR A 93 12.30 1.28 -8.13
C THR A 93 12.23 0.51 -6.82
N PRO A 94 11.60 1.05 -5.76
CA PRO A 94 11.40 0.32 -4.51
C PRO A 94 10.65 -1.01 -4.69
N THR A 95 11.22 -2.07 -4.14
CA THR A 95 10.64 -3.42 -4.18
C THR A 95 10.43 -4.02 -2.80
N SER A 96 11.04 -3.44 -1.75
CA SER A 96 10.74 -3.73 -0.35
C SER A 96 10.97 -2.49 0.52
N SER A 97 10.18 -2.38 1.60
CA SER A 97 10.33 -1.31 2.59
C SER A 97 9.89 -1.77 3.98
N SER A 98 10.32 -1.03 5.00
CA SER A 98 9.62 -0.99 6.29
C SER A 98 8.58 0.11 6.23
N SER A 99 7.33 -0.27 6.25
CA SER A 99 6.19 0.67 6.14
C SER A 99 6.20 1.73 7.24
N MET A 100 5.49 2.82 6.99
CA MET A 100 5.28 3.88 7.98
C MET A 100 4.66 3.28 9.25
N PRO A 101 5.19 3.60 10.43
CA PRO A 101 4.61 3.10 11.68
C PRO A 101 3.14 3.47 11.90
N SER A 102 2.70 4.63 11.41
CA SER A 102 1.31 5.07 11.54
C SER A 102 0.34 4.19 10.73
N ILE A 103 0.66 3.86 9.46
CA ILE A 103 -0.22 2.97 8.69
C ILE A 103 -0.20 1.54 9.25
N MET A 104 0.95 1.08 9.77
CA MET A 104 1.01 -0.22 10.44
C MET A 104 0.15 -0.25 11.70
N ALA A 105 0.18 0.81 12.51
CA ALA A 105 -0.68 0.93 13.69
C ALA A 105 -2.16 0.88 13.31
N ILE A 106 -2.59 1.64 12.30
CA ILE A 106 -3.96 1.63 11.78
C ILE A 106 -4.37 0.21 11.37
N MET A 107 -3.57 -0.48 10.58
CA MET A 107 -3.91 -1.83 10.10
C MET A 107 -3.97 -2.86 11.24
N LEU A 108 -3.07 -2.76 12.22
CA LEU A 108 -3.06 -3.64 13.39
C LEU A 108 -4.28 -3.40 14.29
N GLU A 109 -4.69 -2.15 14.50
CA GLU A 109 -5.93 -1.80 15.22
C GLU A 109 -7.17 -2.33 14.49
N GLU A 110 -7.25 -2.13 13.16
CA GLU A 110 -8.35 -2.60 12.33
C GLU A 110 -8.43 -4.13 12.19
N LEU A 111 -7.33 -4.84 12.50
CA LEU A 111 -7.29 -6.29 12.49
C LEU A 111 -8.15 -6.90 13.61
N LEU A 112 -8.43 -6.15 14.68
CA LEU A 112 -9.21 -6.57 15.84
C LEU A 112 -8.76 -7.95 16.36
N LEU A 113 -7.45 -8.15 16.53
CA LEU A 113 -6.86 -9.42 16.87
C LEU A 113 -7.17 -9.80 18.34
N GLY A 114 -7.94 -10.88 18.52
CA GLY A 114 -8.26 -11.46 19.81
C GLY A 114 -7.15 -12.36 20.37
N ASP A 115 -7.31 -12.79 21.63
CA ASP A 115 -6.36 -13.70 22.25
C ASP A 115 -6.53 -15.12 21.70
N GLY A 116 -5.42 -15.82 21.49
CA GLY A 116 -5.42 -17.19 20.95
C GLY A 116 -5.71 -17.30 19.45
N GLN A 117 -6.01 -16.20 18.78
CA GLN A 117 -6.29 -16.20 17.35
C GLN A 117 -5.03 -16.37 16.51
N ARG A 118 -5.17 -17.11 15.40
CA ARG A 118 -4.12 -17.29 14.39
C ARG A 118 -4.15 -16.16 13.37
N VAL A 119 -2.98 -15.63 13.04
CA VAL A 119 -2.83 -14.56 12.05
C VAL A 119 -1.83 -14.93 10.98
N LEU A 120 -2.22 -14.68 9.73
CA LEU A 120 -1.33 -14.72 8.58
C LEU A 120 -0.96 -13.29 8.17
N GLU A 121 0.32 -13.01 8.09
CA GLU A 121 0.85 -11.82 7.46
C GLU A 121 1.31 -12.13 6.04
N ILE A 122 0.92 -11.28 5.08
CA ILE A 122 1.38 -11.34 3.69
C ILE A 122 2.24 -10.11 3.44
N GLY A 123 3.51 -10.35 3.09
CA GLY A 123 4.56 -9.34 3.00
C GLY A 123 5.41 -9.28 4.25
N THR A 124 6.28 -10.27 4.46
CA THR A 124 7.21 -10.36 5.61
C THR A 124 8.18 -9.16 5.65
N GLY A 125 8.72 -8.78 4.48
CA GLY A 125 9.64 -7.66 4.33
C GLY A 125 10.81 -7.73 5.32
N THR A 126 10.93 -6.72 6.19
CA THR A 126 11.98 -6.67 7.22
C THR A 126 11.75 -7.59 8.41
N GLY A 127 10.51 -8.08 8.63
CA GLY A 127 10.07 -8.84 9.81
C GLY A 127 9.62 -7.96 10.99
N TYR A 128 9.65 -6.62 10.89
CA TYR A 128 9.25 -5.76 11.99
C TYR A 128 7.79 -5.91 12.36
N ASN A 129 6.89 -5.91 11.39
CA ASN A 129 5.47 -6.08 11.64
C ASN A 129 5.15 -7.51 12.13
N THR A 130 5.84 -8.53 11.57
CA THR A 130 5.78 -9.90 12.09
C THR A 130 6.13 -9.96 13.59
N ALA A 131 7.16 -9.23 14.01
CA ALA A 131 7.55 -9.16 15.43
C ALA A 131 6.48 -8.49 16.31
N LEU A 132 5.78 -7.45 15.81
CA LEU A 132 4.65 -6.84 16.52
C LEU A 132 3.51 -7.85 16.69
N LEU A 133 3.17 -8.60 15.64
CA LEU A 133 2.18 -9.67 15.67
C LEU A 133 2.58 -10.78 16.68
N CYS A 134 3.85 -11.23 16.64
CA CYS A 134 4.37 -12.23 17.59
C CYS A 134 4.31 -11.74 19.03
N HIS A 135 4.61 -10.47 19.28
CA HIS A 135 4.51 -9.89 20.62
C HIS A 135 3.06 -9.88 21.14
N ARG A 136 2.10 -9.62 20.22
CA ARG A 136 0.66 -9.53 20.55
C ARG A 136 0.00 -10.90 20.70
N ALA A 137 0.27 -11.85 19.82
CA ALA A 137 -0.45 -13.12 19.70
C ALA A 137 0.33 -14.32 20.24
N GLY A 138 1.66 -14.18 20.41
CA GLY A 138 2.58 -15.30 20.59
C GLY A 138 3.05 -15.88 19.26
N SER A 139 4.33 -16.24 19.15
CA SER A 139 4.94 -16.69 17.88
C SER A 139 4.24 -17.89 17.25
N GLY A 140 3.71 -18.82 18.04
CA GLY A 140 3.01 -20.00 17.54
C GLY A 140 1.68 -19.72 16.84
N GLN A 141 1.14 -18.51 16.98
CA GLN A 141 -0.09 -18.07 16.32
C GLN A 141 0.18 -17.26 15.04
N VAL A 142 1.45 -16.97 14.72
CA VAL A 142 1.82 -16.09 13.60
C VAL A 142 2.46 -16.91 12.49
N SER A 143 1.90 -16.74 11.29
CA SER A 143 2.53 -17.16 10.03
C SER A 143 2.81 -15.92 9.18
N THR A 144 3.92 -15.91 8.44
CA THR A 144 4.26 -14.82 7.52
C THR A 144 4.82 -15.38 6.21
N VAL A 145 4.47 -14.74 5.10
CA VAL A 145 4.88 -15.15 3.76
C VAL A 145 5.39 -13.95 2.97
N ASP A 146 6.47 -14.17 2.23
CA ASP A 146 6.98 -13.24 1.24
C ASP A 146 7.47 -14.02 0.01
N ILE A 147 7.40 -13.40 -1.16
CA ILE A 147 7.87 -14.04 -2.39
C ILE A 147 9.40 -14.08 -2.47
N ASP A 148 10.08 -13.17 -1.77
CA ASP A 148 11.53 -13.07 -1.76
C ASP A 148 12.14 -13.95 -0.64
N GLY A 149 12.72 -15.08 -1.03
CA GLY A 149 13.35 -16.02 -0.08
C GLY A 149 14.50 -15.41 0.71
N ALA A 150 15.23 -14.44 0.16
CA ALA A 150 16.32 -13.76 0.86
C ALA A 150 15.79 -12.83 1.95
N LEU A 151 14.70 -12.10 1.68
CA LEU A 151 14.00 -11.29 2.68
C LEU A 151 13.45 -12.18 3.81
N VAL A 152 12.81 -13.30 3.47
CA VAL A 152 12.28 -14.25 4.47
C VAL A 152 13.40 -14.78 5.36
N ALA A 153 14.53 -15.21 4.79
CA ALA A 153 15.66 -15.71 5.56
C ALA A 153 16.25 -14.65 6.49
N ALA A 154 16.42 -13.42 6.00
CA ALA A 154 16.91 -12.30 6.79
C ALA A 154 15.93 -11.89 7.90
N ALA A 155 14.64 -11.86 7.62
CA ALA A 155 13.60 -11.56 8.61
C ALA A 155 13.56 -12.64 9.71
N LYS A 156 13.61 -13.93 9.33
CA LYS A 156 13.62 -15.06 10.27
C LYS A 156 14.81 -14.99 11.22
N ALA A 157 16.00 -14.65 10.74
CA ALA A 157 17.18 -14.48 11.59
C ALA A 157 16.99 -13.36 12.61
N ARG A 158 16.51 -12.18 12.18
CA ARG A 158 16.26 -11.02 13.06
C ARG A 158 15.14 -11.28 14.08
N LEU A 159 14.10 -12.01 13.67
CA LEU A 159 13.03 -12.45 14.57
C LEU A 159 13.59 -13.35 15.68
N ALA A 160 14.41 -14.33 15.30
CA ALA A 160 15.05 -15.25 16.26
C ALA A 160 15.96 -14.50 17.24
N GLU A 161 16.77 -13.53 16.77
CA GLU A 161 17.60 -12.65 17.63
C GLU A 161 16.77 -11.85 18.64
N CYS A 162 15.50 -11.53 18.28
CA CYS A 162 14.55 -10.83 19.15
C CYS A 162 13.69 -11.78 19.99
N GLY A 163 13.92 -13.10 19.92
CA GLY A 163 13.18 -14.12 20.71
C GLY A 163 11.84 -14.52 20.10
N TYR A 164 11.61 -14.27 18.81
CA TYR A 164 10.38 -14.65 18.10
C TYR A 164 10.65 -15.79 17.11
N ALA A 165 9.72 -16.74 17.02
CA ALA A 165 9.82 -17.91 16.15
C ALA A 165 8.48 -18.20 15.43
N PRO A 166 7.98 -17.29 14.56
CA PRO A 166 6.80 -17.56 13.77
C PRO A 166 7.06 -18.56 12.65
N SER A 167 5.99 -19.06 12.01
CA SER A 167 6.09 -19.83 10.78
C SER A 167 6.38 -18.88 9.61
N CYS A 168 7.51 -19.04 8.93
CA CYS A 168 7.92 -18.21 7.79
C CYS A 168 7.99 -19.04 6.52
N ALA A 169 7.44 -18.57 5.41
CA ALA A 169 7.51 -19.23 4.10
C ALA A 169 7.93 -18.24 3.00
N ALA A 170 8.76 -18.74 2.06
CA ALA A 170 9.02 -18.06 0.80
C ALA A 170 8.04 -18.62 -0.25
N ALA A 171 6.99 -17.85 -0.58
CA ALA A 171 5.94 -18.26 -1.51
C ALA A 171 5.15 -17.04 -2.01
N ASP A 172 4.35 -17.25 -3.06
CA ASP A 172 3.45 -16.22 -3.57
C ASP A 172 2.31 -15.97 -2.56
N GLY A 173 2.30 -14.79 -1.95
CA GLY A 173 1.31 -14.37 -0.99
C GLY A 173 -0.13 -14.29 -1.55
N ALA A 174 -0.32 -14.22 -2.88
CA ALA A 174 -1.64 -14.31 -3.49
C ALA A 174 -2.28 -15.69 -3.28
N GLN A 175 -1.46 -16.73 -3.10
CA GLN A 175 -1.91 -18.10 -2.76
C GLN A 175 -2.08 -18.30 -1.24
N GLY A 176 -1.87 -17.27 -0.43
CA GLY A 176 -1.86 -17.37 1.02
C GLY A 176 -0.63 -18.08 1.56
N PHE A 177 -0.78 -18.80 2.68
CA PHE A 177 0.32 -19.57 3.29
C PHE A 177 0.25 -21.04 2.82
N PRO A 178 1.39 -21.67 2.54
CA PRO A 178 1.40 -23.08 2.14
C PRO A 178 0.77 -23.99 3.20
N ALA A 179 -0.09 -24.90 2.75
CA ALA A 179 -0.71 -26.02 3.47
C ALA A 179 -1.73 -25.72 4.58
N GLY A 180 -3.01 -25.83 4.26
CA GLY A 180 -4.09 -26.38 5.09
C GLY A 180 -4.45 -25.73 6.42
N VAL A 181 -3.83 -24.62 6.79
CA VAL A 181 -4.10 -23.91 8.04
C VAL A 181 -5.16 -22.84 7.81
N LEU A 182 -6.19 -22.81 8.63
CA LEU A 182 -7.14 -21.70 8.67
C LEU A 182 -6.68 -20.64 9.66
N TYR A 183 -6.93 -19.38 9.29
CA TYR A 183 -6.58 -18.20 10.08
C TYR A 183 -7.83 -17.45 10.53
N ASP A 184 -7.78 -16.90 11.73
CA ASP A 184 -8.80 -15.97 12.23
C ASP A 184 -8.63 -14.59 11.58
N ARG A 185 -7.37 -14.25 11.25
CA ARG A 185 -7.00 -12.93 10.71
C ARG A 185 -5.98 -13.07 9.59
N ILE A 186 -6.18 -12.31 8.53
CA ILE A 186 -5.16 -12.09 7.49
C ILE A 186 -4.83 -10.60 7.42
N LEU A 187 -3.56 -10.26 7.49
CA LEU A 187 -3.05 -8.91 7.31
C LEU A 187 -2.12 -8.88 6.10
N CYS A 188 -2.50 -8.15 5.06
CA CYS A 188 -1.61 -7.97 3.91
C CYS A 188 -0.98 -6.58 3.93
N THR A 189 0.35 -6.54 4.05
CA THR A 189 1.18 -5.32 4.01
C THR A 189 1.73 -5.02 2.63
N CYS A 190 1.11 -5.61 1.60
CA CYS A 190 1.23 -5.28 0.19
C CYS A 190 -0.14 -4.82 -0.33
N ALA A 191 -0.17 -4.23 -1.52
CA ALA A 191 -1.41 -3.85 -2.16
C ALA A 191 -1.86 -4.93 -3.17
N VAL A 192 -3.17 -5.09 -3.32
CA VAL A 192 -3.78 -6.00 -4.29
C VAL A 192 -4.79 -5.27 -5.16
N SER A 193 -4.92 -5.67 -6.42
CA SER A 193 -5.94 -5.12 -7.32
C SER A 193 -7.32 -5.77 -7.10
N VAL A 194 -7.34 -7.01 -6.65
CA VAL A 194 -8.52 -7.80 -6.25
C VAL A 194 -8.16 -8.64 -5.04
N ILE A 195 -9.14 -9.08 -4.27
CA ILE A 195 -8.91 -9.98 -3.13
C ILE A 195 -8.66 -11.39 -3.66
N PRO A 196 -7.50 -12.00 -3.40
CA PRO A 196 -7.22 -13.36 -3.84
C PRO A 196 -8.20 -14.37 -3.22
N PRO A 197 -8.79 -15.28 -4.02
CA PRO A 197 -9.72 -16.30 -3.49
C PRO A 197 -9.10 -17.19 -2.40
N ALA A 198 -7.80 -17.45 -2.47
CA ALA A 198 -7.09 -18.23 -1.47
C ALA A 198 -7.16 -17.61 -0.07
N TRP A 199 -7.24 -16.28 0.05
CA TRP A 199 -7.36 -15.63 1.35
C TRP A 199 -8.72 -15.89 2.00
N LEU A 200 -9.80 -15.87 1.18
CA LEU A 200 -11.13 -16.23 1.66
C LEU A 200 -11.20 -17.70 2.10
N ALA A 201 -10.59 -18.58 1.30
CA ALA A 201 -10.54 -20.02 1.59
C ALA A 201 -9.68 -20.36 2.84
N GLN A 202 -8.67 -19.55 3.16
CA GLN A 202 -7.80 -19.74 4.33
C GLN A 202 -8.25 -18.93 5.55
N THR A 203 -9.37 -18.24 5.49
CA THR A 203 -9.93 -17.52 6.65
C THR A 203 -11.16 -18.24 7.16
N VAL A 204 -11.27 -18.43 8.47
CA VAL A 204 -12.45 -19.02 9.10
C VAL A 204 -13.69 -18.14 8.87
N PRO A 205 -14.90 -18.70 8.79
CA PRO A 205 -16.12 -17.89 8.81
C PRO A 205 -16.16 -16.98 10.06
N GLY A 206 -16.50 -15.71 9.86
CA GLY A 206 -16.38 -14.66 10.89
C GLY A 206 -14.97 -14.13 11.09
N GLY A 207 -13.98 -14.73 10.41
CA GLY A 207 -12.61 -14.22 10.39
C GLY A 207 -12.49 -12.94 9.56
N MET A 208 -11.32 -12.28 9.63
CA MET A 208 -11.15 -10.94 9.08
C MET A 208 -9.90 -10.80 8.23
N ILE A 209 -10.01 -10.05 7.14
CA ILE A 209 -8.89 -9.68 6.28
C ILE A 209 -8.76 -8.16 6.29
N VAL A 210 -7.54 -7.66 6.52
CA VAL A 210 -7.18 -6.24 6.38
C VAL A 210 -6.13 -6.10 5.30
N THR A 211 -6.40 -5.31 4.29
CA THR A 211 -5.50 -5.11 3.15
C THR A 211 -5.75 -3.77 2.47
N THR A 212 -4.88 -3.38 1.57
CA THR A 212 -5.11 -2.25 0.68
C THR A 212 -5.46 -2.75 -0.72
N LEU A 213 -6.61 -2.31 -1.21
CA LEU A 213 -6.94 -2.38 -2.62
C LEU A 213 -6.26 -1.19 -3.30
N ASN A 214 -5.16 -1.47 -3.98
CA ASN A 214 -4.41 -0.45 -4.72
C ASN A 214 -4.78 -0.55 -6.19
N ARG A 215 -5.47 0.48 -6.62
CA ARG A 215 -5.60 0.80 -8.04
C ARG A 215 -4.58 1.90 -8.32
N PRO A 216 -4.04 2.00 -9.53
CA PRO A 216 -3.12 3.08 -9.88
C PRO A 216 -3.71 4.47 -9.61
N ILE A 217 -5.06 4.56 -9.67
CA ILE A 217 -5.85 5.70 -9.22
C ILE A 217 -6.79 5.19 -8.12
N GLY A 218 -6.72 5.78 -6.94
CA GLY A 218 -7.66 5.48 -5.86
C GLY A 218 -7.37 4.22 -5.05
N ALA A 219 -6.39 4.28 -4.16
CA ALA A 219 -6.17 3.25 -3.15
C ALA A 219 -7.24 3.30 -2.05
N GLY A 220 -7.60 2.15 -1.50
CA GLY A 220 -8.50 2.02 -0.36
C GLY A 220 -8.03 0.96 0.63
N LEU A 221 -7.79 1.36 1.89
CA LEU A 221 -7.62 0.39 2.97
C LEU A 221 -8.99 -0.24 3.25
N VAL A 222 -9.05 -1.56 3.24
CA VAL A 222 -10.31 -2.30 3.43
C VAL A 222 -10.19 -3.31 4.55
N ARG A 223 -11.29 -3.46 5.29
CA ARG A 223 -11.51 -4.52 6.27
C ARG A 223 -12.65 -5.39 5.79
N ILE A 224 -12.43 -6.69 5.70
CA ILE A 224 -13.36 -7.68 5.14
C ILE A 224 -13.65 -8.71 6.23
N VAL A 225 -14.91 -9.00 6.46
CA VAL A 225 -15.37 -10.14 7.28
C VAL A 225 -15.72 -11.27 6.32
N VAL A 226 -15.13 -12.43 6.53
CA VAL A 226 -15.34 -13.63 5.71
C VAL A 226 -16.59 -14.36 6.17
N GLY A 227 -17.43 -14.74 5.23
CA GLY A 227 -18.64 -15.53 5.44
C GLY A 227 -18.44 -17.01 5.12
N GLU A 228 -19.53 -17.75 5.15
CA GLU A 228 -19.55 -19.14 4.72
C GLU A 228 -19.31 -19.26 3.20
N GLY A 229 -18.73 -20.38 2.76
CA GLY A 229 -18.55 -20.69 1.35
C GLY A 229 -17.58 -19.79 0.60
N GLY A 230 -16.66 -19.12 1.28
CA GLY A 230 -15.69 -18.22 0.62
C GLY A 230 -16.29 -16.88 0.20
N THR A 231 -17.40 -16.48 0.80
CA THR A 231 -17.97 -15.14 0.62
C THR A 231 -17.31 -14.14 1.55
N GLY A 232 -17.51 -12.85 1.30
CA GLY A 232 -16.99 -11.79 2.20
C GLY A 232 -17.74 -10.48 2.03
N ARG A 233 -17.76 -9.71 3.11
CA ARG A 233 -18.27 -8.34 3.10
C ARG A 233 -17.24 -7.40 3.70
N GLY A 234 -16.89 -6.39 2.95
CA GLY A 234 -15.87 -5.41 3.34
C GLY A 234 -16.42 -4.01 3.49
N GLN A 235 -15.65 -3.19 4.19
CA GLN A 235 -15.81 -1.75 4.35
C GLN A 235 -14.51 -1.08 3.94
N VAL A 236 -14.60 -0.04 3.12
CA VAL A 236 -13.47 0.86 2.87
C VAL A 236 -13.31 1.76 4.10
N LEU A 237 -12.11 1.89 4.59
CA LEU A 237 -11.83 2.68 5.78
C LEU A 237 -11.65 4.16 5.43
N ALA A 238 -11.99 5.05 6.35
CA ALA A 238 -11.83 6.50 6.18
C ALA A 238 -10.35 6.90 5.99
N ARG A 239 -9.43 6.16 6.64
CA ARG A 239 -7.98 6.35 6.51
C ARG A 239 -7.47 5.68 5.25
N ASP A 240 -6.63 6.39 4.49
CA ASP A 240 -5.95 5.84 3.32
C ASP A 240 -4.75 4.96 3.73
N GLY A 241 -4.40 4.03 2.86
CA GLY A 241 -3.20 3.21 2.97
C GLY A 241 -2.71 2.83 1.59
N ARG A 242 -1.41 3.06 1.34
CA ARG A 242 -0.78 2.76 0.06
C ARG A 242 0.42 1.88 0.29
N PHE A 243 0.49 0.80 -0.45
CA PHE A 243 1.57 -0.16 -0.38
C PHE A 243 2.05 -0.51 -1.78
N MET A 244 3.27 -1.01 -1.85
CA MET A 244 3.76 -1.63 -3.08
C MET A 244 2.87 -2.82 -3.43
N PRO A 245 2.52 -3.02 -4.72
CA PRO A 245 1.67 -4.13 -5.13
C PRO A 245 2.38 -5.48 -4.90
N LEU A 246 1.60 -6.52 -4.60
CA LEU A 246 2.07 -7.90 -4.72
C LEU A 246 2.68 -8.09 -6.11
N ARG A 247 3.76 -8.86 -6.23
CA ARG A 247 4.47 -9.04 -7.52
C ARG A 247 3.54 -9.59 -8.61
N ALA A 248 2.63 -10.49 -8.28
CA ALA A 248 1.62 -11.00 -9.19
C ALA A 248 0.62 -9.92 -9.67
N HIS A 249 0.56 -8.77 -8.99
CA HIS A 249 -0.33 -7.64 -9.30
C HIS A 249 0.43 -6.43 -9.88
N ARG A 250 1.74 -6.56 -10.10
CA ARG A 250 2.52 -5.53 -10.81
C ARG A 250 2.18 -5.54 -12.30
N ARG A 251 2.23 -4.37 -12.90
CA ARG A 251 1.97 -4.19 -14.32
C ARG A 251 3.01 -3.26 -14.91
N ASP A 252 3.49 -3.64 -16.08
CA ASP A 252 4.24 -2.74 -16.94
C ASP A 252 3.24 -1.83 -17.66
N LEU A 253 3.44 -0.54 -17.55
CA LEU A 253 2.62 0.46 -18.22
C LEU A 253 3.25 0.82 -19.57
N PRO A 254 2.51 0.72 -20.68
CA PRO A 254 3.03 1.13 -21.97
C PRO A 254 3.22 2.66 -21.99
N MET A 255 4.33 3.12 -22.56
CA MET A 255 4.50 4.54 -22.81
C MET A 255 3.62 4.97 -23.99
N PRO A 256 2.73 5.97 -23.81
CA PRO A 256 1.88 6.44 -24.89
C PRO A 256 2.67 7.29 -25.89
N PRO A 257 2.16 7.44 -27.12
CA PRO A 257 2.77 8.34 -28.09
C PRO A 257 2.75 9.79 -27.61
N SER A 258 3.70 10.59 -28.10
CA SER A 258 3.68 12.04 -27.86
C SER A 258 2.60 12.69 -28.73
N PRO A 259 1.69 13.48 -28.15
CA PRO A 259 0.61 14.13 -28.91
C PRO A 259 1.15 15.27 -29.77
N CYS A 260 0.52 15.50 -30.94
CA CYS A 260 0.78 16.69 -31.74
C CYS A 260 0.10 17.92 -31.13
N ALA A 261 0.53 19.11 -31.54
CA ALA A 261 -0.02 20.37 -31.01
C ALA A 261 -1.56 20.50 -31.19
N LYS A 262 -2.10 19.96 -32.27
CA LYS A 262 -3.54 19.96 -32.58
C LYS A 262 -4.38 19.00 -31.74
N ASP A 263 -3.76 18.08 -31.03
CA ASP A 263 -4.45 17.03 -30.26
C ASP A 263 -4.85 17.53 -28.86
N TRP A 264 -4.34 18.71 -28.46
CA TRP A 264 -4.61 19.29 -27.15
C TRP A 264 -5.95 20.05 -27.13
N ARG A 265 -6.76 19.77 -26.12
CA ARG A 265 -7.97 20.50 -25.80
C ARG A 265 -7.95 20.99 -24.36
N ARG A 266 -8.74 22.01 -24.07
CA ARG A 266 -8.92 22.49 -22.70
C ARG A 266 -9.53 21.40 -21.82
N ALA A 267 -8.98 21.22 -20.63
CA ALA A 267 -9.50 20.35 -19.58
C ALA A 267 -10.12 21.19 -18.46
N HIS A 268 -11.19 20.69 -17.85
CA HIS A 268 -11.89 21.38 -16.78
C HIS A 268 -11.56 20.84 -15.39
N LEU A 269 -11.24 19.53 -15.31
CA LEU A 269 -10.89 18.89 -14.05
C LEU A 269 -9.39 19.13 -13.74
N PRO A 270 -9.05 19.67 -12.54
CA PRO A 270 -7.65 19.79 -12.11
C PRO A 270 -6.99 18.42 -11.97
N LEU A 271 -5.70 18.29 -12.35
CA LEU A 271 -4.93 17.05 -12.21
C LEU A 271 -4.92 16.56 -10.75
N ALA A 272 -4.75 17.48 -9.82
CA ALA A 272 -4.77 17.21 -8.39
C ALA A 272 -6.05 16.49 -7.92
N MET A 273 -7.20 16.71 -8.54
CA MET A 273 -8.46 16.04 -8.17
C MET A 273 -8.39 14.53 -8.40
N VAL A 274 -7.68 14.09 -9.43
CA VAL A 274 -7.56 12.67 -9.78
C VAL A 274 -6.47 11.98 -8.97
N LEU A 275 -5.42 12.71 -8.56
CA LEU A 275 -4.20 12.13 -8.00
C LEU A 275 -4.02 12.30 -6.50
N GLN A 276 -4.66 13.31 -5.90
CA GLN A 276 -4.40 13.66 -4.51
C GLN A 276 -5.50 13.08 -3.59
N PRO A 277 -5.13 12.20 -2.63
CA PRO A 277 -6.07 11.54 -1.72
C PRO A 277 -6.92 12.52 -0.90
N GLN A 278 -6.34 13.68 -0.53
CA GLN A 278 -7.03 14.73 0.22
C GLN A 278 -8.20 15.33 -0.54
N ASN A 279 -8.27 15.21 -1.86
CA ASN A 279 -9.37 15.72 -2.66
C ASN A 279 -10.61 14.79 -2.69
N ARG A 280 -10.57 13.65 -1.95
CA ARG A 280 -11.69 12.70 -1.78
C ARG A 280 -12.20 12.05 -3.06
N PHE A 281 -12.10 12.73 -4.20
CA PHE A 281 -12.56 12.24 -5.50
C PHE A 281 -11.68 11.10 -6.04
N GLU A 282 -10.40 11.06 -5.68
CA GLU A 282 -9.43 10.11 -6.22
C GLU A 282 -9.91 8.64 -6.09
N PHE A 283 -10.47 8.26 -4.93
CA PHE A 283 -11.03 6.91 -4.74
C PHE A 283 -12.17 6.63 -5.74
N PHE A 284 -13.09 7.57 -5.91
CA PHE A 284 -14.20 7.45 -6.86
C PHE A 284 -13.71 7.43 -8.32
N ALA A 285 -12.73 8.27 -8.65
CA ALA A 285 -12.08 8.27 -9.97
C ALA A 285 -11.51 6.88 -10.31
N GLY A 286 -10.87 6.21 -9.34
CA GLY A 286 -10.35 4.86 -9.50
C GLY A 286 -11.41 3.80 -9.78
N LEU A 287 -12.65 3.99 -9.33
CA LEU A 287 -13.77 3.10 -9.68
C LEU A 287 -14.15 3.22 -11.17
N ALA A 288 -14.09 4.43 -11.73
CA ALA A 288 -14.41 4.69 -13.13
C ALA A 288 -13.25 4.38 -14.10
N LEU A 289 -12.01 4.56 -13.63
CA LEU A 289 -10.77 4.39 -14.39
C LEU A 289 -10.11 3.03 -14.09
N GLU A 290 -10.92 1.97 -14.12
CA GLU A 290 -10.44 0.61 -13.87
C GLU A 290 -9.31 0.21 -14.82
N GLY A 291 -8.22 -0.35 -14.27
CA GLY A 291 -7.05 -0.80 -15.03
C GLY A 291 -6.17 0.32 -15.60
N VAL A 292 -6.53 1.58 -15.36
CA VAL A 292 -5.74 2.73 -15.82
C VAL A 292 -4.54 2.95 -14.90
N GLY A 293 -3.35 2.93 -15.47
CA GLY A 293 -2.11 3.31 -14.80
C GLY A 293 -1.81 4.80 -14.92
N THR A 294 -0.91 5.29 -14.06
CA THR A 294 -0.48 6.68 -14.05
C THR A 294 1.04 6.80 -14.18
N ILE A 295 1.49 7.73 -15.01
CA ILE A 295 2.90 8.11 -15.17
C ILE A 295 2.99 9.61 -14.92
N ARG A 296 3.90 10.04 -14.04
CA ARG A 296 4.19 11.46 -13.79
C ARG A 296 5.37 11.87 -14.69
N GLU A 297 5.26 12.98 -15.40
CA GLU A 297 6.27 13.40 -16.36
C GLU A 297 7.38 14.29 -15.77
N ASP A 298 7.16 14.91 -14.62
CA ASP A 298 8.08 15.91 -14.07
C ASP A 298 8.74 15.54 -12.75
N THR A 299 8.57 14.32 -12.29
CA THR A 299 9.27 13.85 -11.09
C THR A 299 10.24 12.73 -11.45
N THR A 300 11.52 13.00 -11.33
CA THR A 300 12.59 12.00 -11.25
C THR A 300 12.59 11.29 -9.89
N GLU A 301 11.60 11.58 -9.03
CA GLU A 301 11.53 11.09 -7.67
C GLU A 301 10.31 10.21 -7.44
N PHE A 302 10.57 9.02 -6.93
CA PHE A 302 9.56 8.20 -6.29
C PHE A 302 9.18 8.86 -4.95
N ASP A 303 8.06 9.58 -4.94
CA ASP A 303 7.42 10.00 -3.70
C ASP A 303 6.32 8.99 -3.35
N PRO A 304 6.52 8.14 -2.32
CA PRO A 304 5.48 7.24 -1.81
C PRO A 304 4.34 8.00 -1.12
N GLN A 305 4.51 9.31 -0.89
CA GLN A 305 3.48 10.19 -0.36
C GLN A 305 3.14 11.29 -1.38
N PRO A 306 2.06 11.15 -2.16
CA PRO A 306 1.60 12.25 -2.97
C PRO A 306 1.09 13.37 -2.06
N GLY A 307 1.80 14.50 -2.04
CA GLY A 307 1.23 15.72 -1.53
C GLY A 307 1.86 16.37 -0.33
N VAL A 308 3.05 16.91 -0.53
CA VAL A 308 3.39 18.22 0.04
C VAL A 308 4.11 18.98 -1.06
N ASP A 309 3.47 20.00 -1.61
CA ASP A 309 4.02 21.03 -2.51
C ASP A 309 4.58 20.66 -3.89
N GLY A 310 4.21 19.52 -4.46
CA GLY A 310 4.57 19.20 -5.85
C GLY A 310 3.53 19.73 -6.84
N THR A 311 3.81 20.82 -7.53
CA THR A 311 3.13 21.19 -8.78
C THR A 311 3.41 20.10 -9.80
N THR A 312 2.51 19.11 -9.92
CA THR A 312 2.58 18.11 -10.97
C THR A 312 2.26 18.83 -12.28
N SER A 313 3.25 19.15 -13.09
CA SER A 313 3.05 19.84 -14.37
C SER A 313 2.56 18.90 -15.47
N GLY A 314 2.73 17.58 -15.33
CA GLY A 314 2.29 16.58 -16.29
C GLY A 314 1.83 15.25 -15.67
N LEU A 315 0.74 14.72 -16.19
CA LEU A 315 0.18 13.41 -15.85
C LEU A 315 -0.16 12.64 -17.12
N VAL A 316 0.24 11.39 -17.17
CA VAL A 316 -0.17 10.45 -18.21
C VAL A 316 -0.99 9.34 -17.60
N LEU A 317 -2.20 9.15 -18.13
CA LEU A 317 -3.05 8.00 -17.88
C LEU A 317 -2.83 7.01 -19.03
N VAL A 318 -2.65 5.74 -18.70
CA VAL A 318 -2.47 4.67 -19.69
C VAL A 318 -3.28 3.43 -19.31
N HIS A 319 -3.77 2.73 -20.32
CA HIS A 319 -4.46 1.46 -20.13
C HIS A 319 -3.88 0.40 -21.08
N PRO A 320 -3.82 -0.88 -20.69
CA PRO A 320 -3.28 -1.96 -21.54
C PRO A 320 -3.95 -2.13 -22.91
N ASP A 321 -5.20 -1.65 -23.10
CA ASP A 321 -5.90 -1.65 -24.40
C ASP A 321 -5.36 -0.63 -25.41
N GLY A 322 -4.33 0.15 -25.04
CA GLY A 322 -3.76 1.21 -25.85
C GLY A 322 -4.43 2.58 -25.67
N SER A 323 -5.41 2.69 -24.76
CA SER A 323 -5.99 4.00 -24.41
C SER A 323 -5.02 4.81 -23.58
N TRP A 324 -4.96 6.11 -23.82
CA TRP A 324 -4.10 7.02 -23.07
C TRP A 324 -4.71 8.42 -22.96
N ALA A 325 -4.32 9.16 -21.94
CA ALA A 325 -4.55 10.60 -21.82
C ALA A 325 -3.31 11.25 -21.22
N ARG A 326 -2.82 12.31 -21.85
CA ARG A 326 -1.70 13.12 -21.37
C ARG A 326 -2.26 14.47 -20.96
N CYS A 327 -2.03 14.87 -19.73
CA CYS A 327 -2.58 16.08 -19.13
C CYS A 327 -1.42 16.98 -18.68
N ARG A 328 -1.56 18.29 -18.88
CA ARG A 328 -0.60 19.29 -18.41
C ARG A 328 -1.31 20.49 -17.80
N GLU A 329 -0.70 21.08 -16.80
CA GLU A 329 -1.15 22.32 -16.16
C GLU A 329 -0.03 23.36 -16.20
N ALA A 330 -0.39 24.60 -16.58
CA ALA A 330 0.49 25.76 -16.52
C ALA A 330 -0.35 26.94 -15.98
N GLY A 331 -0.20 27.25 -14.71
CA GLY A 331 -1.06 28.20 -14.00
C GLY A 331 -2.53 27.75 -14.06
N ASP A 332 -3.42 28.61 -14.55
CA ASP A 332 -4.87 28.30 -14.66
C ASP A 332 -5.22 27.57 -15.98
N VAL A 333 -4.25 27.34 -16.84
CA VAL A 333 -4.48 26.65 -18.13
C VAL A 333 -4.26 25.15 -17.93
N ARG A 334 -5.30 24.38 -18.24
CA ARG A 334 -5.29 22.92 -18.22
C ARG A 334 -5.60 22.39 -19.60
N GLU A 335 -4.78 21.48 -20.07
CA GLU A 335 -4.95 20.88 -21.38
C GLU A 335 -4.79 19.37 -21.31
N VAL A 336 -5.53 18.69 -22.16
CA VAL A 336 -5.46 17.23 -22.31
C VAL A 336 -5.40 16.85 -23.77
N ALA A 337 -4.52 15.89 -24.08
CA ALA A 337 -4.54 15.11 -25.32
C ALA A 337 -4.81 13.66 -24.97
N GLN A 338 -5.66 12.99 -25.73
CA GLN A 338 -6.01 11.60 -25.46
C GLN A 338 -6.26 10.82 -26.75
N GLY A 339 -6.10 9.49 -26.67
CA GLY A 339 -6.25 8.60 -27.82
C GLY A 339 -6.45 7.15 -27.42
N GLY A 340 -6.62 6.28 -28.43
CA GLY A 340 -6.95 4.88 -28.25
C GLY A 340 -8.45 4.62 -28.15
N PRO A 341 -8.87 3.37 -27.81
CA PRO A 341 -10.29 2.96 -27.80
C PRO A 341 -11.17 3.73 -26.81
N ARG A 342 -10.60 4.22 -25.72
CA ARG A 342 -11.31 4.93 -24.63
C ARG A 342 -10.73 6.32 -24.41
N ALA A 343 -11.59 7.33 -24.29
CA ALA A 343 -11.23 8.68 -23.91
C ALA A 343 -11.09 8.77 -22.38
N LEU A 344 -9.91 8.45 -21.85
CA LEU A 344 -9.70 8.26 -20.40
C LEU A 344 -9.98 9.53 -19.57
N TRP A 345 -9.61 10.71 -20.10
CA TRP A 345 -9.87 11.95 -19.38
C TRP A 345 -11.35 12.32 -19.38
N ASP A 346 -12.06 12.06 -20.47
CA ASP A 346 -13.51 12.26 -20.52
C ASP A 346 -14.23 11.33 -19.52
N ILE A 347 -13.70 10.13 -19.28
CA ILE A 347 -14.19 9.23 -18.23
C ILE A 347 -13.99 9.87 -16.85
N ALA A 348 -12.81 10.45 -16.58
CA ALA A 348 -12.53 11.13 -15.32
C ALA A 348 -13.45 12.34 -15.11
N GLU A 349 -13.66 13.18 -16.13
CA GLU A 349 -14.54 14.35 -16.06
C GLU A 349 -16.02 13.95 -15.82
N ARG A 350 -16.50 12.90 -16.50
CA ARG A 350 -17.86 12.36 -16.24
C ARG A 350 -17.98 11.79 -14.83
N ALA A 351 -16.98 11.03 -14.38
CA ALA A 351 -16.97 10.49 -13.02
C ALA A 351 -16.98 11.60 -11.96
N TYR A 352 -16.33 12.72 -12.21
CA TYR A 352 -16.37 13.86 -11.33
C TYR A 352 -17.78 14.49 -11.24
N GLY A 353 -18.45 14.64 -12.37
CA GLY A 353 -19.87 15.08 -12.41
C GLY A 353 -20.77 14.17 -11.60
N GLU A 354 -20.65 12.85 -11.83
CA GLU A 354 -21.39 11.82 -11.11
C GLU A 354 -21.10 11.85 -9.59
N TRP A 355 -19.86 12.00 -9.19
CA TRP A 355 -19.48 12.11 -7.78
C TRP A 355 -20.10 13.34 -7.12
N CYS A 356 -20.19 14.47 -7.85
CA CYS A 356 -20.88 15.67 -7.37
C CYS A 356 -22.39 15.44 -7.20
N GLU A 357 -23.04 14.78 -8.18
CA GLU A 357 -24.47 14.42 -8.13
C GLU A 357 -24.81 13.50 -6.96
N LEU A 358 -23.90 12.56 -6.63
CA LEU A 358 -24.02 11.68 -5.47
C LEU A 358 -23.74 12.37 -4.12
N GLY A 359 -23.52 13.68 -4.11
CA GLY A 359 -23.24 14.45 -2.89
C GLY A 359 -21.80 14.27 -2.39
N LYS A 360 -20.86 13.99 -3.28
CA LYS A 360 -19.41 13.86 -2.98
C LYS A 360 -19.13 12.84 -1.87
N PRO A 361 -19.51 11.57 -2.06
CA PRO A 361 -19.34 10.55 -1.03
C PRO A 361 -17.88 10.38 -0.61
N GLU A 362 -17.67 10.28 0.71
CA GLU A 362 -16.40 9.88 1.31
C GLU A 362 -16.14 8.41 1.06
N ARG A 363 -14.84 8.00 1.11
CA ARG A 363 -14.44 6.61 0.85
C ARG A 363 -15.05 5.59 1.81
N ASP A 364 -15.30 5.95 3.06
CA ASP A 364 -15.87 5.08 4.09
C ASP A 364 -17.38 4.81 3.92
N ARG A 365 -18.04 5.50 2.98
CA ARG A 365 -19.39 5.13 2.53
C ARG A 365 -19.40 3.95 1.56
N PHE A 366 -18.23 3.54 1.06
CA PHE A 366 -18.14 2.40 0.15
C PHE A 366 -17.89 1.11 0.91
N GLY A 367 -18.65 0.10 0.55
CA GLY A 367 -18.42 -1.26 0.98
C GLY A 367 -18.04 -2.16 -0.19
N LEU A 368 -17.72 -3.40 0.12
CA LEU A 368 -17.25 -4.42 -0.82
C LEU A 368 -18.01 -5.72 -0.57
N THR A 369 -18.50 -6.35 -1.61
CA THR A 369 -19.05 -7.72 -1.59
C THR A 369 -18.14 -8.64 -2.39
N LEU A 370 -17.82 -9.79 -1.82
CA LEU A 370 -17.03 -10.87 -2.41
C LEU A 370 -17.92 -12.11 -2.44
N ASP A 371 -18.14 -12.67 -3.63
CA ASP A 371 -18.96 -13.85 -3.83
C ASP A 371 -18.38 -14.67 -4.99
N GLY A 372 -17.61 -15.70 -4.66
CA GLY A 372 -16.83 -16.45 -5.64
C GLY A 372 -15.84 -15.53 -6.39
N GLU A 373 -15.96 -15.54 -7.74
CA GLU A 373 -15.14 -14.66 -8.59
C GLU A 373 -15.68 -13.22 -8.67
N ARG A 374 -16.89 -12.98 -8.17
CA ARG A 374 -17.52 -11.66 -8.20
C ARG A 374 -17.06 -10.84 -7.04
N GLN A 375 -16.44 -9.70 -7.33
CA GLN A 375 -16.04 -8.69 -6.36
C GLN A 375 -16.61 -7.34 -6.80
N GLU A 376 -17.33 -6.66 -5.93
CA GLU A 376 -18.00 -5.41 -6.26
C GLU A 376 -17.93 -4.42 -5.10
N PHE A 377 -17.60 -3.17 -5.41
CA PHE A 377 -17.88 -2.05 -4.52
C PHE A 377 -19.35 -1.65 -4.61
N TRP A 378 -19.87 -1.11 -3.54
CA TRP A 378 -21.19 -0.48 -3.49
C TRP A 378 -21.13 0.78 -2.63
N LEU A 379 -22.08 1.70 -2.86
CA LEU A 379 -22.26 2.93 -2.08
C LEU A 379 -23.41 2.75 -1.11
N ASP A 380 -23.21 3.03 0.17
CA ASP A 380 -24.12 3.01 1.30
C ASP A 380 -24.72 1.64 1.65
N SER A 381 -25.06 0.83 0.67
CA SER A 381 -25.60 -0.52 0.89
C SER A 381 -25.28 -1.46 -0.27
N PRO A 382 -25.27 -2.80 -0.02
CA PRO A 382 -25.07 -3.80 -1.09
C PRO A 382 -26.10 -3.74 -2.21
N ASP A 383 -27.29 -3.19 -1.94
CA ASP A 383 -28.36 -3.02 -2.92
C ASP A 383 -28.29 -1.66 -3.64
N GLY A 384 -27.36 -0.81 -3.23
CA GLY A 384 -27.10 0.48 -3.81
C GLY A 384 -26.37 0.41 -5.16
N ARG A 385 -25.83 1.55 -5.58
CA ARG A 385 -25.03 1.64 -6.80
C ARG A 385 -23.76 0.82 -6.66
N ARG A 386 -23.38 0.08 -7.69
CA ARG A 386 -22.27 -0.89 -7.67
C ARG A 386 -21.25 -0.62 -8.76
N TRP A 387 -19.99 -0.95 -8.45
CA TRP A 387 -18.87 -0.93 -9.37
C TRP A 387 -18.12 -2.26 -9.29
N PRO A 388 -17.96 -2.98 -10.41
CA PRO A 388 -17.23 -4.24 -10.39
C PRO A 388 -15.75 -4.01 -10.05
N LEU A 389 -15.17 -4.94 -9.31
CA LEU A 389 -13.74 -5.04 -9.08
C LEU A 389 -13.26 -6.21 -9.94
N ARG A 390 -12.70 -5.93 -11.09
CA ARG A 390 -12.22 -6.94 -12.02
C ARG A 390 -10.72 -7.16 -11.87
N VAL A 391 -10.31 -8.40 -12.14
CA VAL A 391 -8.88 -8.66 -12.43
C VAL A 391 -8.62 -7.99 -13.77
N SER A 392 -7.97 -6.88 -13.76
CA SER A 392 -7.59 -6.15 -14.97
C SER A 392 -6.24 -6.62 -15.45
#